data_fa5387902bf38798b92cc5f6d3a23af5
#
_entry.id   fa5387902bf38798b92cc5f6d3a23af5
#
_cell.length_a   1.000
_cell.length_b   1.000
_cell.length_c   1.000
_cell.angle_alpha   90.00
_cell.angle_beta   90.00
_cell.angle_gamma   90.00
#
_symmetry.space_group_name_H-M   'P 1'
#
loop_
_entity.id
_entity.type
_entity.pdbx_description
1 polymer ?
#
loop_
_entity_poly.entity_id
_entity_poly.type
_entity_poly.pdbx_seq_one_letter_code
_entity_poly.pdbx_strand_id
1 'polypeptide(L)'
;MSAFLSELPDVSALASVEEDRLLKLWEGLGYYNRARNLKAAACQIMEQYGGRFPSSYEEIRSLKGIGNYTAGAIGSFVYHIPKPAVDGNVLRVVSRLTADEGDIKTAAVRSKVEELIEEIIPKDAPGDFNQGLIELGAIVCVPNGEPKCAACPLEALCKAHKEGREMDFPVKKKAKARRIEKRTVLFFGIMKMWQSGNGLKKGLLAGMYEFPNVGRAPQGQRK
;
A
#
# COMPACT_ATOMS: atom_id res chain seq x y z
N MET A 1 -15.63 8.74 -4.33
CA MET A 1 -15.57 8.55 -2.86
C MET A 1 -16.88 8.85 -2.16
N SER A 2 -17.65 9.89 -2.53
CA SER A 2 -18.96 10.19 -1.94
C SER A 2 -19.96 9.03 -2.07
N ALA A 3 -20.10 8.42 -3.25
CA ALA A 3 -21.02 7.31 -3.47
C ALA A 3 -20.68 6.06 -2.61
N PHE A 4 -19.39 5.75 -2.42
CA PHE A 4 -18.96 4.64 -1.57
C PHE A 4 -19.41 4.85 -0.10
N LEU A 5 -19.09 6.01 0.47
CA LEU A 5 -19.45 6.34 1.85
C LEU A 5 -20.96 6.54 2.06
N SER A 6 -21.69 6.95 1.02
CA SER A 6 -23.14 7.08 1.08
C SER A 6 -23.85 5.74 1.15
N GLU A 7 -23.35 4.72 0.43
CA GLU A 7 -23.95 3.37 0.44
C GLU A 7 -23.40 2.48 1.56
N LEU A 8 -22.15 2.70 1.97
CA LEU A 8 -21.46 1.91 2.99
C LEU A 8 -20.98 2.83 4.11
N PRO A 9 -21.92 3.39 4.91
CA PRO A 9 -21.60 4.42 5.89
C PRO A 9 -20.88 3.88 7.13
N ASP A 10 -20.98 2.59 7.40
CA ASP A 10 -20.43 1.96 8.60
C ASP A 10 -19.86 0.56 8.33
N VAL A 11 -19.28 -0.03 9.38
CA VAL A 11 -18.65 -1.36 9.31
C VAL A 11 -19.68 -2.45 8.99
N SER A 12 -20.90 -2.33 9.52
CA SER A 12 -21.97 -3.32 9.30
C SER A 12 -22.42 -3.35 7.83
N ALA A 13 -22.65 -2.18 7.24
CA ALA A 13 -22.98 -2.04 5.83
C ALA A 13 -21.88 -2.62 4.94
N LEU A 14 -20.61 -2.31 5.25
CA LEU A 14 -19.46 -2.83 4.51
C LEU A 14 -19.28 -4.35 4.67
N ALA A 15 -19.57 -4.91 5.84
CA ALA A 15 -19.49 -6.34 6.08
C ALA A 15 -20.58 -7.12 5.29
N SER A 16 -21.77 -6.56 5.17
CA SER A 16 -22.94 -7.21 4.56
C SER A 16 -23.08 -7.00 3.05
N VAL A 17 -22.37 -6.02 2.46
CA VAL A 17 -22.49 -5.72 1.01
C VAL A 17 -22.07 -6.91 0.16
N GLU A 18 -22.76 -7.17 -0.94
CA GLU A 18 -22.35 -8.17 -1.93
C GLU A 18 -21.04 -7.77 -2.63
N GLU A 19 -20.19 -8.75 -2.96
CA GLU A 19 -18.85 -8.48 -3.54
C GLU A 19 -18.95 -7.70 -4.86
N ASP A 20 -19.86 -8.07 -5.75
CA ASP A 20 -20.02 -7.41 -7.04
C ASP A 20 -20.43 -5.94 -6.85
N ARG A 21 -21.29 -5.65 -5.87
CA ARG A 21 -21.69 -4.28 -5.54
C ARG A 21 -20.51 -3.49 -4.96
N LEU A 22 -19.75 -4.09 -4.06
CA LEU A 22 -18.54 -3.48 -3.51
C LEU A 22 -17.53 -3.12 -4.60
N LEU A 23 -17.26 -4.06 -5.52
CA LEU A 23 -16.31 -3.84 -6.61
C LEU A 23 -16.81 -2.77 -7.60
N LYS A 24 -18.13 -2.68 -7.81
CA LYS A 24 -18.73 -1.61 -8.62
C LYS A 24 -18.58 -0.24 -7.97
N LEU A 25 -18.76 -0.13 -6.66
CA LEU A 25 -18.51 1.11 -5.90
C LEU A 25 -17.04 1.52 -5.87
N TRP A 26 -16.12 0.53 -6.03
CA TRP A 26 -14.66 0.73 -6.07
C TRP A 26 -14.13 0.99 -7.48
N GLU A 27 -15.00 0.97 -8.50
CA GLU A 27 -14.61 1.12 -9.90
C GLU A 27 -13.80 2.40 -10.15
N GLY A 28 -12.71 2.29 -10.91
CA GLY A 28 -11.81 3.40 -11.22
C GLY A 28 -10.70 3.66 -10.19
N LEU A 29 -10.79 3.11 -8.97
CA LEU A 29 -9.77 3.31 -7.93
C LEU A 29 -8.59 2.33 -8.05
N GLY A 30 -8.75 1.24 -8.81
CA GLY A 30 -7.75 0.19 -8.97
C GLY A 30 -7.43 -0.58 -7.68
N TYR A 31 -6.49 -1.52 -7.77
CA TYR A 31 -6.07 -2.35 -6.62
C TYR A 31 -7.25 -2.96 -5.85
N TYR A 32 -8.14 -3.65 -6.54
CA TYR A 32 -9.41 -4.18 -6.03
C TYR A 32 -9.27 -5.08 -4.80
N ASN A 33 -8.08 -5.67 -4.58
CA ASN A 33 -7.81 -6.40 -3.34
C ASN A 33 -7.92 -5.52 -2.09
N ARG A 34 -7.78 -4.19 -2.21
CA ARG A 34 -8.03 -3.29 -1.07
C ARG A 34 -9.50 -3.29 -0.67
N ALA A 35 -10.41 -3.24 -1.64
CA ALA A 35 -11.84 -3.32 -1.37
C ALA A 35 -12.22 -4.66 -0.70
N ARG A 36 -11.70 -5.78 -1.24
CA ARG A 36 -11.92 -7.10 -0.64
C ARG A 36 -11.36 -7.22 0.77
N ASN A 37 -10.17 -6.68 1.01
CA ASN A 37 -9.58 -6.65 2.35
C ASN A 37 -10.37 -5.77 3.32
N LEU A 38 -10.90 -4.61 2.86
CA LEU A 38 -11.78 -3.77 3.67
C LEU A 38 -13.04 -4.52 4.10
N LYS A 39 -13.70 -5.22 3.17
CA LYS A 39 -14.86 -6.06 3.51
C LYS A 39 -14.48 -7.17 4.49
N ALA A 40 -13.38 -7.88 4.24
CA ALA A 40 -12.93 -8.96 5.11
C ALA A 40 -12.58 -8.45 6.53
N ALA A 41 -11.97 -7.28 6.64
CA ALA A 41 -11.73 -6.64 7.93
C ALA A 41 -13.05 -6.24 8.61
N ALA A 42 -14.01 -5.70 7.86
CA ALA A 42 -15.32 -5.37 8.39
C ALA A 42 -16.07 -6.61 8.93
N CYS A 43 -16.06 -7.73 8.20
CA CYS A 43 -16.60 -9.00 8.70
C CYS A 43 -15.91 -9.44 9.99
N GLN A 44 -14.57 -9.38 10.04
CA GLN A 44 -13.80 -9.71 11.23
C GLN A 44 -14.15 -8.81 12.42
N ILE A 45 -14.36 -7.51 12.19
CA ILE A 45 -14.78 -6.56 13.24
C ILE A 45 -16.18 -6.90 13.75
N MET A 46 -17.12 -7.27 12.87
CA MET A 46 -18.45 -7.69 13.28
C MET A 46 -18.41 -8.98 14.11
N GLU A 47 -17.64 -9.96 13.69
CA GLU A 47 -17.58 -11.29 14.32
C GLU A 47 -16.79 -11.29 15.63
N GLN A 48 -15.66 -10.60 15.71
CA GLN A 48 -14.73 -10.70 16.82
C GLN A 48 -14.84 -9.53 17.82
N TYR A 49 -15.31 -8.37 17.35
CA TYR A 49 -15.35 -7.14 18.16
C TYR A 49 -16.75 -6.54 18.26
N GLY A 50 -17.79 -7.29 17.87
CA GLY A 50 -19.19 -6.85 17.98
C GLY A 50 -19.50 -5.56 17.23
N GLY A 51 -18.83 -5.33 16.10
CA GLY A 51 -19.00 -4.16 15.25
C GLY A 51 -18.25 -2.91 15.73
N ARG A 52 -17.46 -3.00 16.81
CA ARG A 52 -16.62 -1.90 17.30
C ARG A 52 -15.21 -2.06 16.77
N PHE A 53 -14.66 -1.00 16.20
CA PHE A 53 -13.28 -1.00 15.74
C PHE A 53 -12.32 -1.20 16.92
N PRO A 54 -11.34 -2.14 16.84
CA PRO A 54 -10.41 -2.39 17.93
C PRO A 54 -9.49 -1.18 18.16
N SER A 55 -9.04 -0.99 19.41
CA SER A 55 -8.28 0.18 19.83
C SER A 55 -6.84 -0.13 20.26
N SER A 56 -6.42 -1.40 20.33
CA SER A 56 -5.02 -1.76 20.55
C SER A 56 -4.29 -1.98 19.24
N TYR A 57 -2.99 -1.71 19.22
CA TYR A 57 -2.16 -1.88 18.01
C TYR A 57 -2.19 -3.32 17.50
N GLU A 58 -2.09 -4.29 18.39
CA GLU A 58 -2.06 -5.72 18.07
C GLU A 58 -3.38 -6.18 17.43
N GLU A 59 -4.51 -5.75 17.98
CA GLU A 59 -5.82 -6.07 17.43
C GLU A 59 -6.04 -5.39 16.07
N ILE A 60 -5.68 -4.11 15.94
CA ILE A 60 -5.76 -3.38 14.66
C ILE A 60 -4.92 -4.11 13.60
N ARG A 61 -3.69 -4.51 13.95
CA ARG A 61 -2.78 -5.20 13.04
C ARG A 61 -3.27 -6.61 12.67
N SER A 62 -4.07 -7.25 13.51
CA SER A 62 -4.65 -8.57 13.24
C SER A 62 -5.74 -8.56 12.18
N LEU A 63 -6.31 -7.39 11.85
CA LEU A 63 -7.37 -7.25 10.87
C LEU A 63 -6.86 -7.55 9.46
N LYS A 64 -7.74 -8.15 8.66
CA LYS A 64 -7.40 -8.58 7.30
C LYS A 64 -6.96 -7.40 6.41
N GLY A 65 -5.79 -7.53 5.81
CA GLY A 65 -5.23 -6.51 4.92
C GLY A 65 -4.55 -5.33 5.63
N ILE A 66 -4.49 -5.33 6.95
CA ILE A 66 -3.77 -4.32 7.73
C ILE A 66 -2.36 -4.83 8.06
N GLY A 67 -1.36 -4.13 7.53
CA GLY A 67 0.05 -4.34 7.85
C GLY A 67 0.57 -3.31 8.86
N ASN A 68 1.88 -3.39 9.19
CA ASN A 68 2.53 -2.50 10.17
C ASN A 68 2.27 -1.02 9.88
N TYR A 69 2.43 -0.60 8.61
CA TYR A 69 2.16 0.79 8.22
C TYR A 69 0.73 1.24 8.56
N THR A 70 -0.27 0.48 8.10
CA THR A 70 -1.68 0.86 8.31
C THR A 70 -2.05 0.79 9.79
N ALA A 71 -1.56 -0.22 10.53
CA ALA A 71 -1.78 -0.33 11.97
C ALA A 71 -1.12 0.84 12.72
N GLY A 72 0.11 1.20 12.36
CA GLY A 72 0.81 2.34 12.93
C GLY A 72 0.09 3.67 12.65
N ALA A 73 -0.37 3.86 11.41
CA ALA A 73 -1.12 5.06 11.03
C ALA A 73 -2.45 5.17 11.82
N ILE A 74 -3.27 4.13 11.83
CA ILE A 74 -4.53 4.14 12.60
C ILE A 74 -4.23 4.31 14.09
N GLY A 75 -3.29 3.53 14.62
CA GLY A 75 -2.91 3.58 16.02
C GLY A 75 -2.47 4.97 16.46
N SER A 76 -1.59 5.61 15.68
CA SER A 76 -1.05 6.93 16.05
C SER A 76 -2.03 8.08 15.81
N PHE A 77 -2.76 8.08 14.67
CA PHE A 77 -3.66 9.19 14.31
C PHE A 77 -4.95 9.20 15.10
N VAL A 78 -5.50 8.00 15.41
CA VAL A 78 -6.82 7.89 16.02
C VAL A 78 -6.73 7.59 17.52
N TYR A 79 -5.78 6.74 17.91
CA TYR A 79 -5.68 6.24 19.28
C TYR A 79 -4.46 6.75 20.04
N HIS A 80 -3.66 7.65 19.43
CA HIS A 80 -2.46 8.23 20.04
C HIS A 80 -1.44 7.18 20.52
N ILE A 81 -1.42 6.00 19.90
CA ILE A 81 -0.48 4.95 20.21
C ILE A 81 0.87 5.29 19.54
N PRO A 82 1.99 5.34 20.26
CA PRO A 82 3.29 5.69 19.70
C PRO A 82 3.89 4.53 18.92
N LYS A 83 3.30 4.23 17.76
CA LYS A 83 3.76 3.22 16.81
C LYS A 83 4.08 3.85 15.45
N PRO A 84 5.16 3.38 14.79
CA PRO A 84 5.62 3.94 13.54
C PRO A 84 4.67 3.65 12.37
N ALA A 85 4.48 4.65 11.50
CA ALA A 85 3.78 4.52 10.22
C ALA A 85 4.77 4.65 9.06
N VAL A 86 5.53 3.59 8.77
CA VAL A 86 6.61 3.61 7.79
C VAL A 86 6.11 3.25 6.39
N ASP A 87 5.92 4.26 5.56
CA ASP A 87 5.61 4.14 4.13
C ASP A 87 6.86 4.36 3.25
N GLY A 88 6.69 4.45 1.93
CA GLY A 88 7.79 4.74 1.01
C GLY A 88 8.37 6.14 1.15
N ASN A 89 7.62 7.11 1.68
CA ASN A 89 8.09 8.47 1.94
C ASN A 89 9.01 8.47 3.16
N VAL A 90 8.57 7.88 4.26
CA VAL A 90 9.35 7.74 5.49
C VAL A 90 10.65 6.97 5.24
N LEU A 91 10.57 5.82 4.53
CA LEU A 91 11.77 5.06 4.14
C LEU A 91 12.79 5.91 3.40
N ARG A 92 12.35 6.75 2.46
CA ARG A 92 13.24 7.66 1.71
C ARG A 92 13.85 8.72 2.58
N VAL A 93 13.04 9.38 3.41
CA VAL A 93 13.51 10.42 4.34
C VAL A 93 14.59 9.85 5.27
N VAL A 94 14.30 8.74 5.94
CA VAL A 94 15.23 8.11 6.87
C VAL A 94 16.48 7.61 6.16
N SER A 95 16.34 7.00 4.97
CA SER A 95 17.50 6.55 4.17
C SER A 95 18.45 7.72 3.85
N ARG A 96 17.95 8.90 3.51
CA ARG A 96 18.77 10.12 3.27
C ARG A 96 19.34 10.68 4.56
N LEU A 97 18.53 10.75 5.63
CA LEU A 97 19.00 11.24 6.93
C LEU A 97 20.19 10.44 7.47
N THR A 98 20.15 9.12 7.32
CA THR A 98 21.16 8.20 7.85
C THR A 98 22.25 7.83 6.83
N ALA A 99 22.09 8.18 5.55
CA ALA A 99 22.89 7.72 4.43
C ALA A 99 22.94 6.17 4.37
N ASP A 100 21.79 5.51 4.56
CA ASP A 100 21.71 4.03 4.60
C ASP A 100 21.83 3.44 3.20
N GLU A 101 22.86 2.65 2.96
CA GLU A 101 23.15 1.98 1.68
C GLU A 101 22.35 0.67 1.47
N GLY A 102 21.50 0.32 2.41
CA GLY A 102 20.61 -0.84 2.31
C GLY A 102 19.54 -0.66 1.23
N ASP A 103 19.17 -1.75 0.56
CA ASP A 103 18.06 -1.72 -0.40
C ASP A 103 16.73 -1.55 0.33
N ILE A 104 16.06 -0.40 0.14
CA ILE A 104 14.80 -0.06 0.81
C ILE A 104 13.64 -1.02 0.51
N LYS A 105 13.78 -1.90 -0.48
CA LYS A 105 12.78 -2.91 -0.79
C LYS A 105 12.86 -4.14 0.12
N THR A 106 13.92 -4.26 0.91
CA THR A 106 14.12 -5.40 1.82
C THR A 106 13.36 -5.23 3.13
N ALA A 107 12.91 -6.35 3.68
CA ALA A 107 12.27 -6.35 5.00
C ALA A 107 13.24 -5.88 6.10
N ALA A 108 14.52 -6.24 5.98
CA ALA A 108 15.54 -5.85 6.97
C ALA A 108 15.71 -4.33 7.08
N VAL A 109 15.77 -3.59 5.96
CA VAL A 109 15.85 -2.12 5.98
C VAL A 109 14.57 -1.52 6.55
N ARG A 110 13.41 -2.08 6.18
CA ARG A 110 12.13 -1.63 6.75
C ARG A 110 12.07 -1.81 8.26
N SER A 111 12.43 -3.00 8.79
CA SER A 111 12.46 -3.24 10.24
C SER A 111 13.38 -2.29 10.96
N LYS A 112 14.60 -2.08 10.43
CA LYS A 112 15.55 -1.12 10.99
C LYS A 112 14.98 0.31 11.08
N VAL A 113 14.24 0.75 10.05
CA VAL A 113 13.59 2.06 10.05
C VAL A 113 12.41 2.09 11.03
N GLU A 114 11.61 1.04 11.10
CA GLU A 114 10.52 0.91 12.07
C GLU A 114 11.06 0.99 13.51
N GLU A 115 12.12 0.26 13.84
CA GLU A 115 12.80 0.29 15.15
C GLU A 115 13.32 1.70 15.47
N LEU A 116 14.02 2.35 14.53
CA LEU A 116 14.52 3.71 14.73
C LEU A 116 13.40 4.71 15.01
N ILE A 117 12.29 4.64 14.26
CA ILE A 117 11.15 5.53 14.48
C ILE A 117 10.47 5.22 15.81
N GLU A 118 10.36 3.95 16.20
CA GLU A 118 9.76 3.55 17.48
C GLU A 118 10.54 4.10 18.69
N GLU A 119 11.88 4.22 18.58
CA GLU A 119 12.73 4.81 19.62
C GLU A 119 12.53 6.33 19.79
N ILE A 120 12.23 7.04 18.70
CA ILE A 120 12.20 8.51 18.69
C ILE A 120 10.81 9.12 18.62
N ILE A 121 9.77 8.33 18.36
CA ILE A 121 8.39 8.83 18.25
C ILE A 121 7.90 9.41 19.57
N PRO A 122 7.43 10.67 19.60
CA PRO A 122 6.93 11.29 20.83
C PRO A 122 5.64 10.63 21.29
N LYS A 123 5.50 10.46 22.62
CA LYS A 123 4.31 9.81 23.21
C LYS A 123 3.09 10.74 23.26
N ASP A 124 3.30 12.02 23.26
CA ASP A 124 2.28 13.06 23.34
C ASP A 124 1.70 13.46 21.97
N ALA A 125 2.47 13.30 20.90
CA ALA A 125 2.06 13.66 19.53
C ALA A 125 2.51 12.64 18.47
N PRO A 126 2.22 11.33 18.62
CA PRO A 126 2.72 10.31 17.70
C PRO A 126 2.09 10.43 16.30
N GLY A 127 0.85 10.87 16.21
CA GLY A 127 0.14 11.11 14.95
C GLY A 127 0.80 12.22 14.14
N ASP A 128 1.03 13.37 14.76
CA ASP A 128 1.66 14.54 14.12
C ASP A 128 3.08 14.22 13.65
N PHE A 129 3.83 13.46 14.45
CA PHE A 129 5.18 13.02 14.09
C PHE A 129 5.16 12.11 12.84
N ASN A 130 4.31 11.10 12.81
CA ASN A 130 4.17 10.23 11.64
C ASN A 130 3.71 10.99 10.41
N GLN A 131 2.70 11.87 10.57
CA GLN A 131 2.19 12.69 9.48
C GLN A 131 3.27 13.64 8.95
N GLY A 132 4.01 14.30 9.82
CA GLY A 132 5.10 15.20 9.44
C GLY A 132 6.19 14.49 8.63
N LEU A 133 6.58 13.26 9.00
CA LEU A 133 7.55 12.49 8.23
C LEU A 133 7.01 12.07 6.85
N ILE A 134 5.75 11.66 6.77
CA ILE A 134 5.10 11.29 5.51
C ILE A 134 5.04 12.51 4.58
N GLU A 135 4.58 13.66 5.08
CA GLU A 135 4.48 14.90 4.32
C GLU A 135 5.85 15.44 3.91
N LEU A 136 6.83 15.43 4.81
CA LEU A 136 8.21 15.79 4.48
C LEU A 136 8.72 14.98 3.28
N GLY A 137 8.46 13.69 3.27
CA GLY A 137 8.78 12.85 2.14
C GLY A 137 8.00 13.20 0.87
N ALA A 138 6.71 13.54 0.98
CA ALA A 138 5.87 13.82 -0.17
C ALA A 138 6.17 15.16 -0.85
N ILE A 139 6.48 16.22 -0.10
CA ILE A 139 6.53 17.60 -0.61
C ILE A 139 7.92 18.26 -0.58
N VAL A 140 8.83 17.80 0.28
CA VAL A 140 10.19 18.37 0.45
C VAL A 140 11.24 17.36 -0.02
N CYS A 141 11.34 16.21 0.64
CA CYS A 141 12.29 15.15 0.33
C CYS A 141 11.73 14.24 -0.78
N VAL A 142 11.42 14.82 -1.94
CA VAL A 142 10.64 14.20 -3.04
C VAL A 142 11.29 12.95 -3.64
N PRO A 143 10.48 12.04 -4.24
CA PRO A 143 10.98 10.79 -4.82
C PRO A 143 11.66 10.96 -6.18
N ASN A 144 11.29 11.99 -6.93
CA ASN A 144 11.76 12.23 -8.29
C ASN A 144 12.37 13.64 -8.39
N GLY A 145 13.56 13.73 -8.98
CA GLY A 145 14.31 14.97 -9.05
C GLY A 145 15.01 15.35 -7.74
N GLU A 146 15.56 16.56 -7.70
CA GLU A 146 16.30 17.06 -6.55
C GLU A 146 15.37 17.35 -5.37
N PRO A 147 15.72 16.89 -4.15
CA PRO A 147 14.99 17.24 -2.96
C PRO A 147 15.20 18.73 -2.61
N LYS A 148 14.19 19.33 -1.99
CA LYS A 148 14.21 20.74 -1.60
C LYS A 148 14.94 20.93 -0.26
N CYS A 149 16.24 20.61 -0.21
CA CYS A 149 17.01 20.55 1.03
C CYS A 149 17.02 21.89 1.80
N ALA A 150 17.17 23.02 1.11
CA ALA A 150 17.12 24.35 1.74
C ALA A 150 15.79 24.68 2.45
N ALA A 151 14.70 23.96 2.14
CA ALA A 151 13.42 24.09 2.83
C ALA A 151 13.17 22.97 3.85
N CYS A 152 14.15 22.08 4.05
CA CYS A 152 13.99 20.91 4.91
C CYS A 152 14.31 21.24 6.37
N PRO A 153 13.37 21.04 7.31
CA PRO A 153 13.64 21.28 8.73
C PRO A 153 14.70 20.33 9.32
N LEU A 154 15.04 19.26 8.61
CA LEU A 154 16.03 18.26 9.02
C LEU A 154 17.36 18.41 8.26
N GLU A 155 17.57 19.50 7.50
CA GLU A 155 18.77 19.72 6.67
C GLU A 155 20.06 19.54 7.47
N ALA A 156 20.15 20.20 8.63
CA ALA A 156 21.35 20.18 9.48
C ALA A 156 21.68 18.77 10.04
N LEU A 157 20.72 17.87 10.08
CA LEU A 157 20.89 16.50 10.56
C LEU A 157 21.13 15.49 9.42
N CYS A 158 20.88 15.91 8.17
CA CYS A 158 20.88 14.99 7.04
C CYS A 158 22.31 14.62 6.60
N LYS A 159 22.68 13.34 6.76
CA LYS A 159 23.99 12.83 6.33
C LYS A 159 24.18 12.90 4.82
N ALA A 160 23.17 12.46 4.06
CA ALA A 160 23.24 12.48 2.60
C ALA A 160 23.45 13.91 2.07
N HIS A 161 22.81 14.92 2.69
CA HIS A 161 23.00 16.32 2.31
C HIS A 161 24.41 16.82 2.63
N LYS A 162 24.92 16.51 3.83
CA LYS A 162 26.30 16.85 4.21
C LYS A 162 27.36 16.26 3.28
N GLU A 163 27.05 15.11 2.68
CA GLU A 163 27.94 14.40 1.76
C GLU A 163 27.69 14.78 0.29
N GLY A 164 26.68 15.58 -0.04
CA GLY A 164 26.28 15.92 -1.40
C GLY A 164 25.76 14.70 -2.18
N ARG A 165 25.15 13.71 -1.50
CA ARG A 165 24.74 12.41 -2.04
C ARG A 165 23.24 12.17 -1.95
N GLU A 166 22.40 13.20 -1.89
CA GLU A 166 20.96 13.05 -1.73
C GLU A 166 20.32 12.22 -2.83
N MET A 167 20.90 12.27 -4.03
CA MET A 167 20.38 11.55 -5.19
C MET A 167 20.78 10.07 -5.20
N ASP A 168 21.78 9.67 -4.43
CA ASP A 168 22.19 8.27 -4.29
C ASP A 168 21.21 7.47 -3.44
N PHE A 169 20.43 8.18 -2.60
CA PHE A 169 19.49 7.57 -1.68
C PHE A 169 18.02 7.87 -2.03
N PRO A 170 17.13 6.94 -1.80
CA PRO A 170 17.33 5.60 -1.24
C PRO A 170 17.90 4.62 -2.28
N VAL A 171 18.74 3.71 -1.85
CA VAL A 171 19.26 2.64 -2.70
C VAL A 171 18.13 1.69 -3.08
N LYS A 172 18.02 1.41 -4.39
CA LYS A 172 17.03 0.47 -4.96
C LYS A 172 17.72 -0.45 -5.95
N LYS A 173 17.87 -1.71 -5.59
CA LYS A 173 18.39 -2.71 -6.56
C LYS A 173 17.43 -2.87 -7.72
N LYS A 174 17.98 -3.06 -8.92
CA LYS A 174 17.19 -3.29 -10.13
C LYS A 174 16.26 -4.50 -9.92
N ALA A 175 14.99 -4.32 -10.25
CA ALA A 175 14.05 -5.43 -10.24
C ALA A 175 14.45 -6.46 -11.33
N LYS A 176 14.12 -7.75 -11.09
CA LYS A 176 14.23 -8.76 -12.14
C LYS A 176 13.38 -8.33 -13.34
N ALA A 177 13.86 -8.66 -14.54
CA ALA A 177 13.11 -8.39 -15.76
C ALA A 177 11.70 -8.99 -15.66
N ARG A 178 10.71 -8.23 -16.12
CA ARG A 178 9.32 -8.70 -16.11
C ARG A 178 9.18 -9.86 -17.08
N ARG A 179 8.48 -10.90 -16.67
CA ARG A 179 8.08 -11.98 -17.56
C ARG A 179 7.12 -11.43 -18.61
N ILE A 180 7.46 -11.62 -19.88
CA ILE A 180 6.59 -11.27 -21.01
C ILE A 180 5.79 -12.52 -21.37
N GLU A 181 4.48 -12.48 -21.21
CA GLU A 181 3.58 -13.54 -21.65
C GLU A 181 2.89 -13.12 -22.96
N LYS A 182 3.01 -13.96 -23.97
CA LYS A 182 2.28 -13.78 -25.22
C LYS A 182 0.96 -14.56 -25.12
N ARG A 183 -0.16 -13.87 -25.31
CA ARG A 183 -1.50 -14.47 -25.32
C ARG A 183 -2.20 -14.14 -26.61
N THR A 184 -3.00 -15.07 -27.12
CA THR A 184 -3.93 -14.83 -28.20
C THR A 184 -5.28 -14.54 -27.57
N VAL A 185 -5.80 -13.34 -27.78
CA VAL A 185 -7.11 -12.92 -27.31
C VAL A 185 -8.12 -13.14 -28.44
N LEU A 186 -9.22 -13.80 -28.15
CA LEU A 186 -10.28 -14.08 -29.09
C LEU A 186 -11.44 -13.12 -28.86
N PHE A 187 -11.84 -12.44 -29.91
CA PHE A 187 -12.97 -11.53 -29.88
C PHE A 187 -14.16 -12.20 -30.57
N PHE A 188 -15.19 -12.52 -29.80
CA PHE A 188 -16.46 -13.01 -30.34
C PHE A 188 -17.52 -11.93 -30.12
N GLY A 189 -18.08 -11.41 -31.20
CA GLY A 189 -19.11 -10.37 -31.14
C GLY A 189 -20.25 -10.66 -32.09
N ILE A 190 -21.49 -10.43 -31.66
CA ILE A 190 -22.69 -10.48 -32.46
C ILE A 190 -23.47 -9.18 -32.19
N MET A 191 -23.79 -8.40 -33.25
CA MET A 191 -24.63 -7.20 -33.14
C MET A 191 -24.27 -6.23 -32.00
N LYS A 192 -23.00 -5.81 -31.90
CA LYS A 192 -22.49 -4.92 -30.83
C LYS A 192 -22.38 -5.55 -29.44
N MET A 193 -22.63 -6.83 -29.28
CA MET A 193 -22.37 -7.56 -28.05
C MET A 193 -21.05 -8.34 -28.16
N TRP A 194 -20.27 -8.34 -27.08
CA TRP A 194 -18.99 -9.02 -27.02
C TRP A 194 -19.02 -10.08 -25.93
N GLN A 195 -18.47 -11.26 -26.24
CA GLN A 195 -18.37 -12.30 -25.25
C GLN A 195 -17.19 -12.00 -24.31
N SER A 196 -17.48 -11.95 -23.02
CA SER A 196 -16.49 -11.91 -21.95
C SER A 196 -16.83 -12.96 -20.91
N GLY A 197 -15.87 -13.34 -20.10
CA GLY A 197 -16.07 -14.31 -19.02
C GLY A 197 -15.28 -13.89 -17.78
N ASN A 198 -15.58 -14.48 -16.64
CA ASN A 198 -14.79 -14.30 -15.44
C ASN A 198 -13.39 -14.86 -15.67
N GLY A 199 -12.39 -14.01 -15.47
CA GLY A 199 -10.99 -14.38 -15.55
C GLY A 199 -10.55 -15.31 -14.42
N LEU A 200 -9.25 -15.43 -14.24
CA LEU A 200 -8.67 -16.32 -13.24
C LEU A 200 -9.17 -16.00 -11.83
N LYS A 201 -9.40 -17.03 -11.01
CA LYS A 201 -9.79 -16.87 -9.59
C LYS A 201 -8.66 -16.36 -8.70
N LYS A 202 -7.40 -16.33 -9.19
CA LYS A 202 -6.22 -15.88 -8.44
C LYS A 202 -5.31 -15.04 -9.33
N GLY A 203 -4.65 -14.03 -8.75
CA GLY A 203 -3.70 -13.15 -9.44
C GLY A 203 -4.12 -11.69 -9.44
N LEU A 204 -3.38 -10.86 -10.15
CA LEU A 204 -3.54 -9.39 -10.15
C LEU A 204 -4.93 -8.92 -10.61
N LEU A 205 -5.53 -9.64 -11.57
CA LEU A 205 -6.83 -9.33 -12.17
C LEU A 205 -7.90 -10.37 -11.78
N ALA A 206 -7.73 -11.04 -10.64
CA ALA A 206 -8.66 -12.07 -10.17
C ALA A 206 -10.09 -11.54 -10.05
N GLY A 207 -11.06 -12.29 -10.60
CA GLY A 207 -12.47 -11.94 -10.57
C GLY A 207 -12.89 -10.80 -11.50
N MET A 208 -11.99 -10.31 -12.38
CA MET A 208 -12.35 -9.36 -13.42
C MET A 208 -12.80 -10.09 -14.68
N TYR A 209 -13.68 -9.45 -15.46
CA TYR A 209 -14.07 -9.98 -16.76
C TYR A 209 -12.94 -9.80 -17.78
N GLU A 210 -12.67 -10.82 -18.55
CA GLU A 210 -11.71 -10.79 -19.65
C GLU A 210 -12.27 -11.42 -20.91
N PHE A 211 -11.72 -11.05 -22.06
CA PHE A 211 -12.01 -11.75 -23.31
C PHE A 211 -11.38 -13.15 -23.27
N PRO A 212 -12.03 -14.15 -23.89
CA PRO A 212 -11.46 -15.48 -24.02
C PRO A 212 -10.03 -15.41 -24.57
N ASN A 213 -9.08 -16.04 -23.91
CA ASN A 213 -7.68 -16.03 -24.34
C ASN A 213 -7.02 -17.39 -24.13
N VAL A 214 -6.03 -17.69 -24.95
CA VAL A 214 -5.19 -18.87 -24.84
C VAL A 214 -3.74 -18.45 -24.68
N GLY A 215 -3.11 -18.91 -23.59
CA GLY A 215 -1.68 -18.79 -23.39
C GLY A 215 -0.93 -19.62 -24.47
N ARG A 216 0.08 -19.03 -25.12
CA ARG A 216 1.02 -19.85 -25.90
C ARG A 216 1.79 -20.76 -24.94
N ALA A 217 1.75 -22.06 -25.16
CA ALA A 217 2.63 -22.99 -24.46
C ALA A 217 4.10 -22.52 -24.61
N PRO A 218 4.93 -22.65 -23.56
CA PRO A 218 6.36 -22.34 -23.68
C PRO A 218 6.93 -23.14 -24.84
N GLN A 219 7.55 -22.46 -25.80
CA GLN A 219 8.29 -23.11 -26.86
C GLN A 219 9.49 -23.82 -26.23
N GLY A 220 9.40 -25.11 -26.07
CA GLY A 220 10.50 -25.90 -25.50
C GLY A 220 10.06 -27.23 -24.91
N GLN A 221 9.25 -27.99 -25.63
CA GLN A 221 9.17 -29.46 -25.49
C GLN A 221 8.45 -30.02 -26.73
N ARG A 222 9.12 -30.00 -27.85
CA ARG A 222 8.86 -31.04 -28.88
C ARG A 222 9.81 -32.19 -28.58
N LYS A 223 9.25 -33.28 -28.04
CA LYS A 223 9.85 -34.59 -28.17
C LYS A 223 9.55 -35.11 -29.55
#